data_087626a18aa01fd22b9530e901827e09
#
_entry.id   087626a18aa01fd22b9530e901827e09
#
_cell.length_a   1.000
_cell.length_b   1.000
_cell.length_c   1.000
_cell.angle_alpha   90.00
_cell.angle_beta   90.00
_cell.angle_gamma   90.00
#
_symmetry.space_group_name_H-M   'P 1'
#
loop_
_entity.id
_entity.type
_entity.pdbx_description
1 polymer ?
#
loop_
_entity_poly.entity_id
_entity_poly.type
_entity_poly.pdbx_seq_one_letter_code
_entity_poly.pdbx_strand_id
1 'polypeptide(L)'
;MRQIMKLSWRQLGAQKILSYSLFLVATATCITAIILSGLAKDKRLASLLPATAATLPANIQYGLVFYNFEILFLRAGTLLIEGFLAYYLIVDAWKNHNLMHWATYPLTRTQLYFGLFSAILLLAGVPLVIIHSLAAGMLVSWLFIWASPAPLGIAGLSLQLLTDGLFLLVGLLSSVLAFWKYQLSYVIVSALLLCVILCNASVYTQRVHPGGLWSVLSILLLVTLLEVAGSLKHFTKQDL
;
A
#
# COMPACT_ATOMS: atom_id res chain seq x y z
N MET A 1 20.34 0.89 11.33
CA MET A 1 19.39 1.20 10.26
C MET A 1 20.00 1.21 8.86
N ARG A 2 20.99 2.05 8.54
CA ARG A 2 21.63 2.12 7.20
C ARG A 2 22.23 0.77 6.74
N GLN A 3 22.82 0.00 7.64
CA GLN A 3 23.38 -1.32 7.32
C GLN A 3 22.29 -2.35 7.00
N ILE A 4 21.19 -2.40 7.77
CA ILE A 4 20.06 -3.30 7.53
C ILE A 4 19.42 -2.97 6.17
N MET A 5 19.20 -1.69 5.89
CA MET A 5 18.69 -1.26 4.57
C MET A 5 19.64 -1.67 3.44
N LYS A 6 20.97 -1.52 3.61
CA LYS A 6 21.95 -1.91 2.60
C LYS A 6 21.96 -3.43 2.38
N LEU A 7 21.81 -4.22 3.44
CA LEU A 7 21.69 -5.67 3.38
C LEU A 7 20.38 -6.10 2.70
N SER A 8 19.24 -5.52 3.11
CA SER A 8 17.93 -5.80 2.51
C SER A 8 17.93 -5.43 1.02
N TRP A 9 18.51 -4.29 0.66
CA TRP A 9 18.65 -3.86 -0.74
C TRP A 9 19.52 -4.80 -1.57
N ARG A 10 20.64 -5.27 -1.03
CA ARG A 10 21.51 -6.24 -1.70
C ARG A 10 20.81 -7.59 -1.87
N GLN A 11 20.06 -8.03 -0.86
CA GLN A 11 19.37 -9.32 -0.85
C GLN A 11 18.20 -9.34 -1.86
N LEU A 12 17.41 -8.28 -1.94
CA LEU A 12 16.28 -8.15 -2.88
C LEU A 12 16.72 -7.79 -4.29
N GLY A 13 17.79 -7.01 -4.44
CA GLY A 13 18.24 -6.44 -5.71
C GLY A 13 17.30 -5.33 -6.21
N ALA A 14 17.87 -4.18 -6.55
CA ALA A 14 17.10 -3.03 -7.06
C ALA A 14 16.25 -3.37 -8.29
N GLN A 15 16.76 -4.25 -9.17
CA GLN A 15 16.06 -4.70 -10.38
C GLN A 15 14.76 -5.45 -10.07
N LYS A 16 14.74 -6.32 -9.02
CA LYS A 16 13.53 -7.05 -8.64
C LYS A 16 12.46 -6.09 -8.10
N ILE A 17 12.84 -5.15 -7.23
CA ILE A 17 11.91 -4.15 -6.70
C ILE A 17 11.32 -3.32 -7.83
N LEU A 18 12.16 -2.84 -8.74
CA LEU A 18 11.71 -2.07 -9.90
C LEU A 18 10.78 -2.91 -10.79
N SER A 19 11.13 -4.16 -11.07
CA SER A 19 10.30 -5.06 -11.87
C SER A 19 8.93 -5.31 -11.23
N TYR A 20 8.87 -5.55 -9.91
CA TYR A 20 7.60 -5.72 -9.20
C TYR A 20 6.77 -4.45 -9.21
N SER A 21 7.39 -3.28 -9.01
CA SER A 21 6.68 -2.00 -9.06
C SER A 21 6.12 -1.74 -10.46
N LEU A 22 6.90 -1.95 -11.51
CA LEU A 22 6.45 -1.81 -12.91
C LEU A 22 5.34 -2.80 -13.25
N PHE A 23 5.48 -4.06 -12.85
CA PHE A 23 4.44 -5.08 -13.04
C PHE A 23 3.13 -4.69 -12.35
N LEU A 24 3.21 -4.19 -11.11
CA LEU A 24 2.05 -3.73 -10.36
C LEU A 24 1.32 -2.60 -11.10
N VAL A 25 2.08 -1.57 -11.55
CA VAL A 25 1.51 -0.45 -12.30
C VAL A 25 0.83 -0.93 -13.57
N ALA A 26 1.54 -1.73 -14.38
CA ALA A 26 1.00 -2.25 -15.63
C ALA A 26 -0.28 -3.06 -15.38
N THR A 27 -0.29 -3.91 -14.35
CA THR A 27 -1.46 -4.74 -13.99
C THR A 27 -2.61 -3.86 -13.51
N ALA A 28 -2.36 -2.88 -12.62
CA ALA A 28 -3.37 -1.94 -12.13
C ALA A 28 -3.99 -1.17 -13.29
N THR A 29 -3.16 -0.59 -14.16
CA THR A 29 -3.62 0.17 -15.34
C THR A 29 -4.44 -0.70 -16.29
N CYS A 30 -3.99 -1.91 -16.60
CA CYS A 30 -4.73 -2.84 -17.46
C CYS A 30 -6.09 -3.23 -16.87
N ILE A 31 -6.14 -3.60 -15.57
CA ILE A 31 -7.39 -3.98 -14.89
C ILE A 31 -8.33 -2.78 -14.86
N THR A 32 -7.83 -1.60 -14.51
CA THR A 32 -8.63 -0.37 -14.50
C THR A 32 -9.21 -0.07 -15.88
N ALA A 33 -8.41 -0.16 -16.94
CA ALA A 33 -8.86 0.06 -18.31
C ALA A 33 -9.96 -0.94 -18.75
N ILE A 34 -9.81 -2.23 -18.39
CA ILE A 34 -10.80 -3.27 -18.69
C ILE A 34 -12.12 -2.99 -17.98
N ILE A 35 -12.09 -2.70 -16.67
CA ILE A 35 -13.27 -2.39 -15.87
C ILE A 35 -13.99 -1.18 -16.44
N LEU A 36 -13.26 -0.11 -16.74
CA LEU A 36 -13.86 1.12 -17.27
C LEU A 36 -14.42 0.96 -18.66
N SER A 37 -13.82 0.15 -19.51
CA SER A 37 -14.36 -0.13 -20.85
C SER A 37 -15.72 -0.82 -20.76
N GLY A 38 -15.92 -1.71 -19.79
CA GLY A 38 -17.20 -2.34 -19.49
C GLY A 38 -18.23 -1.33 -18.95
N LEU A 39 -17.84 -0.55 -17.93
CA LEU A 39 -18.73 0.43 -17.28
C LEU A 39 -19.14 1.58 -18.22
N ALA A 40 -18.25 1.98 -19.13
CA ALA A 40 -18.57 3.02 -20.13
C ALA A 40 -19.64 2.52 -21.12
N LYS A 41 -19.60 1.26 -21.52
CA LYS A 41 -20.66 0.67 -22.37
C LYS A 41 -22.01 0.64 -21.68
N ASP A 42 -22.04 0.39 -20.37
CA ASP A 42 -23.27 0.31 -19.58
C ASP A 42 -23.79 1.67 -19.10
N LYS A 43 -23.15 2.80 -19.45
CA LYS A 43 -23.50 4.16 -18.98
C LYS A 43 -23.54 4.30 -17.46
N ARG A 44 -22.80 3.47 -16.72
CA ARG A 44 -22.80 3.44 -15.24
C ARG A 44 -21.71 4.29 -14.60
N LEU A 45 -20.92 5.02 -15.39
CA LEU A 45 -19.80 5.84 -14.86
C LEU A 45 -20.27 6.87 -13.83
N ALA A 46 -21.39 7.56 -14.13
CA ALA A 46 -21.94 8.58 -13.22
C ALA A 46 -22.31 8.02 -11.84
N SER A 47 -22.76 6.76 -11.76
CA SER A 47 -23.13 6.13 -10.48
C SER A 47 -21.95 5.80 -9.57
N LEU A 48 -20.73 5.86 -10.09
CA LEU A 48 -19.50 5.61 -9.33
C LEU A 48 -18.88 6.89 -8.76
N LEU A 49 -19.41 8.05 -9.14
CA LEU A 49 -18.93 9.35 -8.71
C LEU A 49 -19.86 9.97 -7.64
N PRO A 50 -19.32 10.85 -6.78
CA PRO A 50 -20.15 11.69 -5.93
C PRO A 50 -21.10 12.54 -6.77
N ALA A 51 -22.28 12.91 -6.22
CA ALA A 51 -23.30 13.66 -6.93
C ALA A 51 -22.77 14.96 -7.59
N THR A 52 -21.82 15.63 -6.95
CA THR A 52 -21.15 16.82 -7.47
C THR A 52 -20.31 16.57 -8.72
N ALA A 53 -19.74 15.37 -8.87
CA ALA A 53 -18.94 15.01 -10.02
C ALA A 53 -19.77 14.33 -11.12
N ALA A 54 -20.96 13.82 -10.79
CA ALA A 54 -21.88 13.20 -11.75
C ALA A 54 -22.44 14.18 -12.79
N THR A 55 -22.39 15.49 -12.51
CA THR A 55 -22.84 16.56 -13.42
C THR A 55 -21.74 17.02 -14.40
N LEU A 56 -20.51 16.54 -14.24
CA LEU A 56 -19.39 16.91 -15.11
C LEU A 56 -19.49 16.25 -16.50
N PRO A 57 -18.81 16.80 -17.52
CA PRO A 57 -18.73 16.16 -18.84
C PRO A 57 -18.19 14.72 -18.77
N ALA A 58 -18.67 13.84 -19.65
CA ALA A 58 -18.39 12.41 -19.62
C ALA A 58 -16.88 12.05 -19.67
N ASN A 59 -16.08 12.82 -20.42
CA ASN A 59 -14.63 12.66 -20.49
C ASN A 59 -13.93 12.93 -19.13
N ILE A 60 -14.42 13.92 -18.37
CA ILE A 60 -13.92 14.23 -17.03
C ILE A 60 -14.36 13.16 -16.04
N GLN A 61 -15.63 12.73 -16.10
CA GLN A 61 -16.11 11.61 -15.28
C GLN A 61 -15.25 10.36 -15.50
N TYR A 62 -14.93 10.05 -16.76
CA TYR A 62 -14.08 8.92 -17.10
C TYR A 62 -12.69 9.04 -16.46
N GLY A 63 -12.02 10.20 -16.58
CA GLY A 63 -10.70 10.44 -15.97
C GLY A 63 -10.69 10.31 -14.44
N LEU A 64 -11.73 10.85 -13.77
CA LEU A 64 -11.87 10.76 -12.32
C LEU A 64 -12.10 9.32 -11.85
N VAL A 65 -12.97 8.57 -12.53
CA VAL A 65 -13.24 7.17 -12.20
C VAL A 65 -11.98 6.33 -12.45
N PHE A 66 -11.29 6.56 -13.58
CA PHE A 66 -10.03 5.90 -13.88
C PHE A 66 -9.00 6.10 -12.75
N TYR A 67 -8.77 7.34 -12.37
CA TYR A 67 -7.84 7.68 -11.30
C TYR A 67 -8.19 7.04 -9.96
N ASN A 68 -9.46 7.07 -9.55
CA ASN A 68 -9.89 6.46 -8.30
C ASN A 68 -9.66 4.94 -8.26
N PHE A 69 -9.93 4.24 -9.37
CA PHE A 69 -9.65 2.82 -9.47
C PHE A 69 -8.16 2.53 -9.51
N GLU A 70 -7.38 3.31 -10.28
CA GLU A 70 -5.92 3.19 -10.34
C GLU A 70 -5.31 3.27 -8.94
N ILE A 71 -5.66 4.31 -8.16
CA ILE A 71 -5.19 4.49 -6.78
C ILE A 71 -5.62 3.33 -5.88
N LEU A 72 -6.84 2.83 -6.02
CA LEU A 72 -7.33 1.69 -5.24
C LEU A 72 -6.47 0.44 -5.50
N PHE A 73 -6.19 0.13 -6.76
CA PHE A 73 -5.35 -1.01 -7.13
C PHE A 73 -3.89 -0.83 -6.72
N LEU A 74 -3.36 0.39 -6.81
CA LEU A 74 -2.02 0.71 -6.33
C LEU A 74 -1.89 0.47 -4.81
N ARG A 75 -2.88 0.90 -4.03
CA ARG A 75 -2.94 0.66 -2.59
C ARG A 75 -3.03 -0.83 -2.26
N ALA A 76 -3.93 -1.54 -2.92
CA ALA A 76 -4.07 -2.99 -2.74
C ALA A 76 -2.77 -3.73 -3.07
N GLY A 77 -2.15 -3.40 -4.18
CA GLY A 77 -0.88 -3.99 -4.58
C GLY A 77 0.26 -3.66 -3.63
N THR A 78 0.27 -2.45 -3.04
CA THR A 78 1.27 -2.08 -2.04
C THR A 78 1.16 -2.96 -0.79
N LEU A 79 -0.05 -3.25 -0.30
CA LEU A 79 -0.27 -4.18 0.81
C LEU A 79 0.25 -5.59 0.49
N LEU A 80 0.07 -6.05 -0.74
CA LEU A 80 0.63 -7.35 -1.18
C LEU A 80 2.15 -7.33 -1.25
N ILE A 81 2.75 -6.22 -1.73
CA ILE A 81 4.21 -6.04 -1.74
C ILE A 81 4.75 -6.04 -0.30
N GLU A 82 4.11 -5.36 0.63
CA GLU A 82 4.51 -5.37 2.04
C GLU A 82 4.46 -6.78 2.64
N GLY A 83 3.39 -7.54 2.34
CA GLY A 83 3.31 -8.95 2.71
C GLY A 83 4.46 -9.78 2.13
N PHE A 84 4.78 -9.59 0.84
CA PHE A 84 5.89 -10.26 0.19
C PHE A 84 7.24 -9.89 0.83
N LEU A 85 7.48 -8.61 1.08
CA LEU A 85 8.68 -8.12 1.74
C LEU A 85 8.80 -8.66 3.17
N ALA A 86 7.69 -8.70 3.91
CA ALA A 86 7.63 -9.27 5.25
C ALA A 86 7.99 -10.78 5.23
N TYR A 87 7.46 -11.52 4.27
CA TYR A 87 7.85 -12.91 4.08
C TYR A 87 9.34 -13.03 3.81
N TYR A 88 9.85 -12.32 2.82
CA TYR A 88 11.24 -12.47 2.36
C TYR A 88 12.26 -11.99 3.39
N LEU A 89 12.01 -10.84 4.02
CA LEU A 89 12.97 -10.23 4.95
C LEU A 89 12.88 -10.80 6.37
N ILE A 90 11.74 -11.38 6.76
CA ILE A 90 11.54 -11.89 8.12
C ILE A 90 11.45 -13.42 8.11
N VAL A 91 10.48 -13.99 7.41
CA VAL A 91 10.20 -15.44 7.48
C VAL A 91 11.28 -16.24 6.78
N ASP A 92 11.65 -15.88 5.56
CA ASP A 92 12.67 -16.57 4.78
C ASP A 92 14.05 -16.37 5.41
N ALA A 93 14.36 -15.15 5.87
CA ALA A 93 15.60 -14.86 6.58
C ALA A 93 15.70 -15.63 7.91
N TRP A 94 14.59 -15.86 8.61
CA TRP A 94 14.56 -16.73 9.80
C TRP A 94 14.82 -18.19 9.44
N LYS A 95 14.11 -18.73 8.45
CA LYS A 95 14.26 -20.14 8.02
C LYS A 95 15.65 -20.48 7.51
N ASN A 96 16.29 -19.55 6.83
CA ASN A 96 17.62 -19.71 6.27
C ASN A 96 18.74 -19.28 7.23
N HIS A 97 18.43 -19.06 8.51
CA HIS A 97 19.37 -18.60 9.54
C HIS A 97 20.08 -17.26 9.23
N ASN A 98 19.64 -16.52 8.23
CA ASN A 98 20.22 -15.22 7.88
C ASN A 98 20.01 -14.17 8.98
N LEU A 99 18.91 -14.26 9.75
CA LEU A 99 18.67 -13.40 10.91
C LEU A 99 19.72 -13.58 12.00
N MET A 100 20.23 -14.81 12.20
CA MET A 100 21.34 -15.08 13.13
C MET A 100 22.62 -14.38 12.67
N HIS A 101 22.92 -14.39 11.37
CA HIS A 101 24.05 -13.64 10.83
C HIS A 101 23.88 -12.13 11.02
N TRP A 102 22.66 -11.61 10.92
CA TRP A 102 22.39 -10.19 11.19
C TRP A 102 22.55 -9.84 12.67
N ALA A 103 22.24 -10.78 13.57
CA ALA A 103 22.42 -10.62 15.01
C ALA A 103 23.93 -10.60 15.43
N THR A 104 24.84 -11.07 14.57
CA THR A 104 26.30 -10.96 14.83
C THR A 104 26.85 -9.54 14.58
N TYR A 105 26.10 -8.67 13.89
CA TYR A 105 26.46 -7.25 13.80
C TYR A 105 26.22 -6.56 15.15
N PRO A 106 26.92 -5.46 15.46
CA PRO A 106 26.77 -4.72 16.72
C PRO A 106 25.44 -3.94 16.75
N LEU A 107 24.33 -4.68 16.64
CA LEU A 107 22.95 -4.15 16.62
C LEU A 107 22.18 -4.80 17.78
N THR A 108 21.43 -3.98 18.50
CA THR A 108 20.46 -4.51 19.46
C THR A 108 19.29 -5.18 18.73
N ARG A 109 18.65 -6.16 19.36
CA ARG A 109 17.45 -6.84 18.79
C ARG A 109 16.34 -5.83 18.44
N THR A 110 16.16 -4.82 19.28
CA THR A 110 15.22 -3.73 19.02
C THR A 110 15.59 -2.95 17.75
N GLN A 111 16.86 -2.65 17.54
CA GLN A 111 17.34 -1.97 16.33
C GLN A 111 17.15 -2.84 15.08
N LEU A 112 17.36 -4.16 15.19
CA LEU A 112 17.12 -5.09 14.12
C LEU A 112 15.63 -5.14 13.76
N TYR A 113 14.76 -5.25 14.76
CA TYR A 113 13.30 -5.27 14.59
C TYR A 113 12.80 -4.02 13.87
N PHE A 114 13.06 -2.83 14.39
CA PHE A 114 12.65 -1.59 13.76
C PHE A 114 13.37 -1.31 12.44
N GLY A 115 14.58 -1.81 12.27
CA GLY A 115 15.31 -1.73 11.02
C GLY A 115 14.64 -2.50 9.89
N LEU A 116 14.10 -3.69 10.15
CA LEU A 116 13.34 -4.48 9.19
C LEU A 116 12.01 -3.80 8.82
N PHE A 117 11.26 -3.29 9.80
CA PHE A 117 10.05 -2.50 9.51
C PHE A 117 10.34 -1.28 8.65
N SER A 118 11.38 -0.54 9.01
CA SER A 118 11.77 0.64 8.23
C SER A 118 12.19 0.28 6.81
N ALA A 119 12.85 -0.87 6.62
CA ALA A 119 13.21 -1.36 5.29
C ALA A 119 11.96 -1.70 4.48
N ILE A 120 10.98 -2.39 5.06
CA ILE A 120 9.71 -2.73 4.40
C ILE A 120 8.95 -1.46 4.01
N LEU A 121 8.78 -0.52 4.95
CA LEU A 121 8.10 0.75 4.68
C LEU A 121 8.75 1.56 3.56
N LEU A 122 10.07 1.63 3.52
CA LEU A 122 10.78 2.38 2.48
C LEU A 122 10.71 1.66 1.13
N LEU A 123 10.86 0.34 1.11
CA LEU A 123 10.84 -0.44 -0.11
C LEU A 123 9.43 -0.49 -0.75
N ALA A 124 8.37 -0.48 0.04
CA ALA A 124 6.99 -0.41 -0.44
C ALA A 124 6.52 1.04 -0.66
N GLY A 125 6.88 1.96 0.23
CA GLY A 125 6.40 3.33 0.24
C GLY A 125 6.99 4.20 -0.85
N VAL A 126 8.30 4.08 -1.14
CA VAL A 126 8.92 4.89 -2.20
C VAL A 126 8.28 4.63 -3.57
N PRO A 127 8.10 3.38 -4.03
CA PRO A 127 7.36 3.12 -5.26
C PRO A 127 5.92 3.66 -5.23
N LEU A 128 5.19 3.45 -4.13
CA LEU A 128 3.82 3.96 -4.00
C LEU A 128 3.73 5.46 -4.20
N VAL A 129 4.57 6.23 -3.50
CA VAL A 129 4.57 7.70 -3.60
C VAL A 129 4.93 8.17 -5.01
N ILE A 130 5.93 7.56 -5.64
CA ILE A 130 6.34 7.91 -7.00
C ILE A 130 5.19 7.65 -7.98
N ILE A 131 4.60 6.45 -7.93
CA ILE A 131 3.54 6.05 -8.87
C ILE A 131 2.28 6.88 -8.65
N HIS A 132 1.90 7.10 -7.38
CA HIS A 132 0.75 7.95 -7.08
C HIS A 132 0.96 9.38 -7.59
N SER A 133 2.15 9.94 -7.40
CA SER A 133 2.49 11.29 -7.89
C SER A 133 2.41 11.37 -9.41
N LEU A 134 2.87 10.32 -10.12
CA LEU A 134 2.77 10.23 -11.57
C LEU A 134 1.31 10.12 -12.03
N ALA A 135 0.51 9.26 -11.41
CA ALA A 135 -0.92 9.10 -11.71
C ALA A 135 -1.69 10.41 -11.47
N ALA A 136 -1.42 11.09 -10.36
CA ALA A 136 -1.99 12.40 -10.07
C ALA A 136 -1.58 13.46 -11.11
N GLY A 137 -0.30 13.47 -11.49
CA GLY A 137 0.21 14.36 -12.54
C GLY A 137 -0.45 14.12 -13.89
N MET A 138 -0.67 12.87 -14.27
CA MET A 138 -1.39 12.51 -15.49
C MET A 138 -2.85 12.98 -15.45
N LEU A 139 -3.54 12.78 -14.30
CA LEU A 139 -4.92 13.26 -14.14
C LEU A 139 -4.99 14.79 -14.24
N VAL A 140 -4.09 15.51 -13.55
CA VAL A 140 -4.07 16.98 -13.60
C VAL A 140 -3.82 17.45 -15.02
N SER A 141 -2.89 16.84 -15.75
CA SER A 141 -2.63 17.16 -17.15
C SER A 141 -3.84 16.90 -18.04
N TRP A 142 -4.52 15.77 -17.83
CA TRP A 142 -5.76 15.43 -18.52
C TRP A 142 -6.87 16.46 -18.27
N LEU A 143 -7.09 16.83 -17.01
CA LEU A 143 -8.09 17.82 -16.63
C LEU A 143 -7.75 19.21 -17.19
N PHE A 144 -6.47 19.58 -17.22
CA PHE A 144 -6.04 20.87 -17.78
C PHE A 144 -6.28 20.98 -19.28
N ILE A 145 -6.14 19.87 -20.02
CA ILE A 145 -6.39 19.85 -21.47
C ILE A 145 -7.90 19.93 -21.78
N TRP A 146 -8.75 19.33 -20.96
CA TRP A 146 -10.16 19.11 -21.29
C TRP A 146 -11.16 19.92 -20.44
N ALA A 147 -10.72 20.56 -19.36
CA ALA A 147 -11.58 21.32 -18.45
C ALA A 147 -10.85 22.52 -17.86
N SER A 148 -11.54 23.57 -17.66
CA SER A 148 -11.15 24.73 -16.83
C SER A 148 -10.84 24.33 -15.38
N PRO A 149 -10.18 25.16 -14.56
CA PRO A 149 -9.27 24.77 -13.49
C PRO A 149 -9.81 23.71 -12.51
N ALA A 150 -8.89 22.82 -12.23
CA ALA A 150 -8.99 21.55 -11.54
C ALA A 150 -9.83 21.45 -10.27
N PRO A 151 -10.69 20.42 -10.15
CA PRO A 151 -11.32 20.03 -8.89
C PRO A 151 -10.35 19.38 -7.89
N LEU A 152 -9.10 19.09 -8.29
CA LEU A 152 -8.04 18.58 -7.42
C LEU A 152 -7.16 19.72 -6.93
N GLY A 153 -7.59 20.39 -5.87
CA GLY A 153 -6.73 21.30 -5.14
C GLY A 153 -5.59 20.56 -4.41
N ILE A 154 -4.51 21.29 -4.08
CA ILE A 154 -3.36 20.78 -3.30
C ILE A 154 -3.84 20.05 -2.03
N ALA A 155 -4.94 20.51 -1.40
CA ALA A 155 -5.55 19.87 -0.24
C ALA A 155 -6.07 18.43 -0.53
N GLY A 156 -6.62 18.19 -1.70
CA GLY A 156 -7.08 16.84 -2.09
C GLY A 156 -5.91 15.88 -2.30
N LEU A 157 -4.83 16.34 -2.92
CA LEU A 157 -3.63 15.53 -3.13
C LEU A 157 -2.95 15.18 -1.80
N SER A 158 -2.82 16.16 -0.88
CA SER A 158 -2.22 15.93 0.43
C SER A 158 -3.01 14.93 1.27
N LEU A 159 -4.36 14.98 1.20
CA LEU A 159 -5.22 14.01 1.87
C LEU A 159 -5.07 12.60 1.31
N GLN A 160 -4.90 12.46 0.01
CA GLN A 160 -4.65 11.16 -0.62
C GLN A 160 -3.28 10.59 -0.24
N LEU A 161 -2.22 11.39 -0.22
CA LEU A 161 -0.89 10.97 0.23
C LEU A 161 -0.90 10.59 1.72
N LEU A 162 -1.64 11.32 2.56
CA LEU A 162 -1.85 10.93 3.95
C LEU A 162 -2.56 9.58 4.06
N THR A 163 -3.58 9.35 3.24
CA THR A 163 -4.27 8.06 3.18
C THR A 163 -3.31 6.94 2.77
N ASP A 164 -2.44 7.16 1.78
CA ASP A 164 -1.42 6.18 1.37
C ASP A 164 -0.44 5.86 2.50
N GLY A 165 -0.03 6.89 3.25
CA GLY A 165 0.80 6.69 4.45
C GLY A 165 0.13 5.81 5.50
N LEU A 166 -1.19 5.98 5.71
CA LEU A 166 -1.96 5.13 6.62
C LEU A 166 -2.11 3.70 6.10
N PHE A 167 -2.29 3.50 4.79
CA PHE A 167 -2.28 2.17 4.18
C PHE A 167 -0.95 1.45 4.41
N LEU A 168 0.18 2.14 4.21
CA LEU A 168 1.51 1.59 4.51
C LEU A 168 1.67 1.21 5.99
N LEU A 169 1.23 2.07 6.90
CA LEU A 169 1.34 1.78 8.34
C LEU A 169 0.47 0.59 8.75
N VAL A 170 -0.73 0.47 8.18
CA VAL A 170 -1.63 -0.67 8.43
C VAL A 170 -1.08 -1.94 7.79
N GLY A 171 -0.45 -1.85 6.63
CA GLY A 171 0.19 -2.97 5.94
C GLY A 171 1.30 -3.64 6.76
N LEU A 172 1.95 -2.89 7.68
CA LEU A 172 2.90 -3.46 8.64
C LEU A 172 2.31 -4.56 9.52
N LEU A 173 0.98 -4.68 9.65
CA LEU A 173 0.35 -5.77 10.38
C LEU A 173 0.77 -7.14 9.82
N SER A 174 0.95 -7.26 8.50
CA SER A 174 1.49 -8.48 7.88
C SER A 174 2.91 -8.78 8.37
N SER A 175 3.74 -7.75 8.55
CA SER A 175 5.11 -7.88 9.07
C SER A 175 5.13 -8.27 10.54
N VAL A 176 4.21 -7.72 11.34
CA VAL A 176 4.03 -8.09 12.75
C VAL A 176 3.69 -9.57 12.89
N LEU A 177 2.74 -10.04 12.08
CA LEU A 177 2.34 -11.46 12.08
C LEU A 177 3.47 -12.38 11.59
N ALA A 178 4.34 -11.89 10.70
CA ALA A 178 5.55 -12.61 10.30
C ALA A 178 6.49 -12.86 11.49
N PHE A 179 6.66 -11.89 12.39
CA PHE A 179 7.45 -12.06 13.61
C PHE A 179 6.81 -12.99 14.66
N TRP A 180 5.47 -13.10 14.67
CA TRP A 180 4.80 -14.00 15.63
C TRP A 180 4.93 -15.47 15.27
N LYS A 181 4.83 -15.82 14.01
CA LYS A 181 4.66 -17.22 13.58
C LYS A 181 5.73 -17.71 12.60
N TYR A 182 6.51 -16.83 11.98
CA TYR A 182 7.50 -17.18 10.94
C TYR A 182 6.97 -18.13 9.86
N GLN A 183 5.69 -17.97 9.48
CA GLN A 183 5.02 -18.81 8.50
C GLN A 183 4.45 -17.98 7.36
N LEU A 184 4.64 -18.44 6.12
CA LEU A 184 4.16 -17.80 4.91
C LEU A 184 2.63 -17.62 4.90
N SER A 185 1.89 -18.63 5.38
CA SER A 185 0.43 -18.61 5.38
C SER A 185 -0.16 -17.44 6.16
N TYR A 186 0.40 -17.11 7.32
CA TYR A 186 -0.08 -15.98 8.13
C TYR A 186 0.16 -14.64 7.44
N VAL A 187 1.30 -14.49 6.76
CA VAL A 187 1.65 -13.26 6.04
C VAL A 187 0.74 -13.06 4.83
N ILE A 188 0.55 -14.11 4.02
CA ILE A 188 -0.31 -14.03 2.84
C ILE A 188 -1.77 -13.79 3.24
N VAL A 189 -2.30 -14.56 4.20
CA VAL A 189 -3.69 -14.41 4.64
C VAL A 189 -3.93 -13.02 5.21
N SER A 190 -3.01 -12.48 6.03
CA SER A 190 -3.15 -11.13 6.57
C SER A 190 -3.12 -10.06 5.49
N ALA A 191 -2.21 -10.14 4.53
CA ALA A 191 -2.13 -9.19 3.43
C ALA A 191 -3.40 -9.21 2.57
N LEU A 192 -3.92 -10.41 2.24
CA LEU A 192 -5.18 -10.57 1.49
C LEU A 192 -6.38 -10.04 2.28
N LEU A 193 -6.49 -10.33 3.57
CA LEU A 193 -7.57 -9.82 4.43
C LEU A 193 -7.53 -8.29 4.50
N LEU A 194 -6.35 -7.69 4.68
CA LEU A 194 -6.19 -6.24 4.67
C LEU A 194 -6.61 -5.65 3.32
N CYS A 195 -6.21 -6.25 2.20
CA CYS A 195 -6.67 -5.82 0.89
C CYS A 195 -8.19 -5.84 0.78
N VAL A 196 -8.84 -6.94 1.15
CA VAL A 196 -10.29 -7.08 1.07
C VAL A 196 -11.00 -6.05 1.97
N ILE A 197 -10.58 -5.91 3.22
CA ILE A 197 -11.18 -4.97 4.18
C ILE A 197 -11.04 -3.52 3.68
N LEU A 198 -9.82 -3.12 3.30
CA LEU A 198 -9.53 -1.74 2.92
C LEU A 198 -10.10 -1.37 1.55
N CYS A 199 -10.11 -2.30 0.58
CA CYS A 199 -10.77 -2.08 -0.71
C CYS A 199 -12.29 -1.91 -0.52
N ASN A 200 -12.93 -2.78 0.26
CA ASN A 200 -14.36 -2.64 0.56
C ASN A 200 -14.67 -1.34 1.32
N ALA A 201 -13.87 -0.99 2.33
CA ALA A 201 -14.02 0.28 3.04
C ALA A 201 -13.87 1.48 2.11
N SER A 202 -12.90 1.47 1.19
CA SER A 202 -12.69 2.54 0.21
C SER A 202 -13.89 2.71 -0.73
N VAL A 203 -14.42 1.61 -1.26
CA VAL A 203 -15.62 1.65 -2.14
C VAL A 203 -16.85 2.07 -1.37
N TYR A 204 -17.05 1.59 -0.14
CA TYR A 204 -18.18 1.96 0.70
C TYR A 204 -18.18 3.44 1.06
N THR A 205 -17.01 3.97 1.40
CA THR A 205 -16.83 5.39 1.77
C THR A 205 -17.19 6.33 0.61
N GLN A 206 -16.81 5.95 -0.61
CA GLN A 206 -17.14 6.76 -1.79
C GLN A 206 -18.66 6.85 -2.04
N ARG A 207 -19.43 5.84 -1.62
CA ARG A 207 -20.86 5.75 -1.94
C ARG A 207 -21.80 6.16 -0.81
N VAL A 208 -21.48 5.84 0.43
CA VAL A 208 -22.45 5.88 1.54
C VAL A 208 -22.02 6.79 2.70
N HIS A 209 -20.77 6.71 3.12
CA HIS A 209 -20.27 7.42 4.31
C HIS A 209 -18.84 7.96 4.11
N PRO A 210 -18.67 9.28 3.92
CA PRO A 210 -17.33 9.87 3.66
C PRO A 210 -16.28 9.60 4.75
N GLY A 211 -16.70 9.34 6.00
CA GLY A 211 -15.82 9.04 7.13
C GLY A 211 -15.49 7.56 7.34
N GLY A 212 -16.15 6.63 6.63
CA GLY A 212 -16.04 5.19 6.90
C GLY A 212 -14.62 4.63 6.73
N LEU A 213 -13.91 5.03 5.68
CA LEU A 213 -12.52 4.61 5.45
C LEU A 213 -11.61 5.06 6.58
N TRP A 214 -11.74 6.30 7.05
CA TRP A 214 -10.92 6.84 8.14
C TRP A 214 -11.15 6.10 9.45
N SER A 215 -12.39 5.74 9.74
CA SER A 215 -12.73 4.94 10.93
C SER A 215 -12.08 3.56 10.86
N VAL A 216 -12.18 2.88 9.71
CA VAL A 216 -11.55 1.56 9.52
C VAL A 216 -10.01 1.66 9.61
N LEU A 217 -9.40 2.64 8.95
CA LEU A 217 -7.96 2.86 9.01
C LEU A 217 -7.49 3.16 10.45
N SER A 218 -8.23 3.97 11.20
CA SER A 218 -7.89 4.30 12.59
C SER A 218 -7.93 3.07 13.49
N ILE A 219 -8.96 2.22 13.35
CA ILE A 219 -9.07 0.97 14.12
C ILE A 219 -7.92 0.02 13.76
N LEU A 220 -7.67 -0.19 12.46
CA LEU A 220 -6.58 -1.07 12.03
C LEU A 220 -5.20 -0.54 12.44
N LEU A 221 -5.00 0.77 12.40
CA LEU A 221 -3.76 1.38 12.88
C LEU A 221 -3.56 1.14 14.38
N LEU A 222 -4.62 1.31 15.19
CA LEU A 222 -4.57 1.01 16.61
C LEU A 222 -4.20 -0.46 16.87
N VAL A 223 -4.84 -1.39 16.16
CA VAL A 223 -4.50 -2.82 16.23
C VAL A 223 -3.04 -3.05 15.85
N THR A 224 -2.57 -2.45 14.74
CA THR A 224 -1.17 -2.58 14.30
C THR A 224 -0.19 -2.09 15.36
N LEU A 225 -0.45 -0.95 15.98
CA LEU A 225 0.41 -0.40 17.05
C LEU A 225 0.46 -1.30 18.28
N LEU A 226 -0.68 -1.84 18.72
CA LEU A 226 -0.74 -2.78 19.84
C LEU A 226 0.02 -4.08 19.53
N GLU A 227 -0.15 -4.61 18.34
CA GLU A 227 0.52 -5.83 17.90
C GLU A 227 2.03 -5.62 17.69
N VAL A 228 2.48 -4.44 17.24
CA VAL A 228 3.90 -4.06 17.18
C VAL A 228 4.54 -4.16 18.58
N ALA A 229 3.88 -3.63 19.60
CA ALA A 229 4.41 -3.68 20.97
C ALA A 229 4.49 -5.14 21.49
N GLY A 230 3.49 -5.96 21.20
CA GLY A 230 3.44 -7.38 21.56
C GLY A 230 4.53 -8.19 20.84
N SER A 231 4.65 -8.04 19.54
CA SER A 231 5.63 -8.78 18.72
C SER A 231 7.07 -8.36 18.99
N LEU A 232 7.32 -7.09 19.32
CA LEU A 232 8.63 -6.64 19.78
C LEU A 232 9.05 -7.36 21.05
N LYS A 233 8.14 -7.46 22.05
CA LYS A 233 8.41 -8.19 23.29
C LYS A 233 8.66 -9.67 23.04
N HIS A 234 7.95 -10.27 22.10
CA HIS A 234 8.17 -11.66 21.70
C HIS A 234 9.54 -11.83 21.05
N PHE A 235 9.86 -11.01 20.05
CA PHE A 235 11.12 -11.05 19.32
C PHE A 235 12.35 -10.83 20.21
N THR A 236 12.27 -9.90 21.16
CA THR A 236 13.40 -9.61 22.07
C THR A 236 13.68 -10.74 23.08
N LYS A 237 12.71 -11.61 23.35
CA LYS A 237 12.84 -12.76 24.27
C LYS A 237 13.25 -14.06 23.59
N GLN A 238 13.20 -14.13 22.26
CA GLN A 238 13.62 -15.31 21.53
C GLN A 238 15.14 -15.49 21.59
N ASP A 239 15.61 -16.70 21.80
CA ASP A 239 17.02 -17.04 21.62
C ASP A 239 17.30 -17.13 20.11
N LEU A 240 18.09 -16.18 19.60
CA LEU A 240 18.55 -16.12 18.22
C LEU A 240 19.85 -16.87 18.06
#